data_9fd9629a7a6576edfd95a97e2e5ab40f
#
_entry.id   9fd9629a7a6576edfd95a97e2e5ab40f
#
_cell.length_a   1.000
_cell.length_b   1.000
_cell.length_c   1.000
_cell.angle_alpha   90.00
_cell.angle_beta   90.00
_cell.angle_gamma   90.00
#
_symmetry.space_group_name_H-M   'P 1'
#
loop_
_entity.id
_entity.type
_entity.pdbx_description
1 polymer ?
#
loop_
_entity_poly.entity_id
_entity_poly.type
_entity_poly.pdbx_seq_one_letter_code
_entity_poly.pdbx_strand_id
1 'polypeptide(L)'
;VKGQALAHVASAEGILCVEKIANMDVSPLDYNNVPGCTYCSPEIASVGLTEEKAIEKGYDIKVGKFPFSASGKAQASGKSEGFVKVIFDAKYGEWLGCHMIGEGVTDMIAEVVLGRKLETTGHEVLKAIHPHPTMSEAVMEAVADAYGEVIHL
;
A
#
# COMPACT_ATOMS: atom_id res chain seq x y z
N VAL A 1 -19.40 12.15 -11.74
CA VAL A 1 -18.39 11.21 -11.24
C VAL A 1 -17.08 11.97 -11.17
N LYS A 2 -16.48 12.07 -9.97
CA LYS A 2 -15.25 12.84 -9.73
C LYS A 2 -14.00 11.93 -9.58
N GLY A 3 -14.20 10.61 -9.63
CA GLY A 3 -13.13 9.64 -9.43
C GLY A 3 -12.20 9.49 -10.64
N GLN A 4 -11.12 8.74 -10.41
CA GLN A 4 -10.22 8.34 -11.48
C GLN A 4 -10.95 7.41 -12.47
N ALA A 5 -10.64 7.49 -13.76
CA ALA A 5 -11.24 6.65 -14.80
C ALA A 5 -10.64 5.21 -14.76
N LEU A 6 -10.92 4.48 -13.68
CA LEU A 6 -10.43 3.13 -13.38
C LEU A 6 -11.61 2.18 -13.19
N ALA A 7 -11.49 0.95 -13.69
CA ALA A 7 -12.56 -0.06 -13.63
C ALA A 7 -13.00 -0.36 -12.18
N HIS A 8 -12.06 -0.52 -11.26
CA HIS A 8 -12.35 -0.79 -9.85
C HIS A 8 -13.02 0.42 -9.15
N VAL A 9 -12.70 1.64 -9.54
CA VAL A 9 -13.39 2.85 -9.05
C VAL A 9 -14.82 2.88 -9.57
N ALA A 10 -15.03 2.66 -10.88
CA ALA A 10 -16.35 2.63 -11.48
C ALA A 10 -17.27 1.57 -10.85
N SER A 11 -16.72 0.37 -10.55
CA SER A 11 -17.45 -0.69 -9.86
C SER A 11 -17.88 -0.27 -8.45
N ALA A 12 -16.97 0.31 -7.66
CA ALA A 12 -17.28 0.77 -6.30
C ALA A 12 -18.29 1.92 -6.30
N GLU A 13 -18.16 2.90 -7.22
CA GLU A 13 -19.12 3.99 -7.37
C GLU A 13 -20.50 3.49 -7.82
N GLY A 14 -20.54 2.50 -8.72
CA GLY A 14 -21.78 1.88 -9.18
C GLY A 14 -22.53 1.18 -8.05
N ILE A 15 -21.83 0.38 -7.23
CA ILE A 15 -22.40 -0.27 -6.05
C ILE A 15 -22.96 0.77 -5.08
N LEU A 16 -22.15 1.76 -4.70
CA LEU A 16 -22.54 2.85 -3.79
C LEU A 16 -23.78 3.60 -4.30
N CYS A 17 -23.86 3.85 -5.62
CA CYS A 17 -24.99 4.53 -6.23
C CYS A 17 -26.29 3.71 -6.07
N VAL A 18 -26.25 2.40 -6.37
CA VAL A 18 -27.41 1.51 -6.26
C VAL A 18 -27.86 1.36 -4.80
N GLU A 19 -26.92 1.19 -3.87
CA GLU A 19 -27.21 1.12 -2.43
C GLU A 19 -27.91 2.40 -1.93
N LYS A 20 -27.46 3.59 -2.37
CA LYS A 20 -28.14 4.86 -2.06
C LYS A 20 -29.54 4.95 -2.65
N ILE A 21 -29.73 4.49 -3.88
CA ILE A 21 -31.08 4.43 -4.51
C ILE A 21 -31.99 3.50 -3.70
N ALA A 22 -31.46 2.43 -3.16
CA ALA A 22 -32.16 1.48 -2.29
C ALA A 22 -32.37 1.99 -0.84
N ASN A 23 -32.01 3.26 -0.55
CA ASN A 23 -32.06 3.86 0.78
C ASN A 23 -31.27 3.11 1.86
N MET A 24 -30.18 2.45 1.48
CA MET A 24 -29.24 1.84 2.42
C MET A 24 -28.38 2.92 3.06
N ASP A 25 -27.98 2.71 4.32
CA ASP A 25 -26.95 3.53 4.96
C ASP A 25 -25.58 3.13 4.42
N VAL A 26 -24.95 4.07 3.69
CA VAL A 26 -23.68 3.81 3.01
C VAL A 26 -22.64 4.89 3.33
N SER A 27 -21.44 4.46 3.61
CA SER A 27 -20.29 5.35 3.79
C SER A 27 -19.79 5.87 2.42
N PRO A 28 -19.38 7.13 2.33
CA PRO A 28 -18.79 7.67 1.09
C PRO A 28 -17.49 6.94 0.74
N LEU A 29 -17.19 6.88 -0.57
CA LEU A 29 -15.90 6.37 -1.06
C LEU A 29 -14.75 7.27 -0.60
N ASP A 30 -13.70 6.65 -0.04
CA ASP A 30 -12.45 7.33 0.21
C ASP A 30 -11.56 7.28 -1.03
N TYR A 31 -11.55 8.36 -1.78
CA TYR A 31 -10.71 8.48 -2.98
C TYR A 31 -9.20 8.58 -2.67
N ASN A 32 -8.80 8.83 -1.42
CA ASN A 32 -7.39 8.79 -1.02
C ASN A 32 -6.88 7.37 -0.78
N ASN A 33 -7.80 6.38 -0.73
CA ASN A 33 -7.46 4.97 -0.58
C ASN A 33 -7.72 4.14 -1.85
N VAL A 34 -7.78 4.79 -3.01
CA VAL A 34 -7.87 4.12 -4.31
C VAL A 34 -6.46 3.75 -4.79
N PRO A 35 -6.18 2.46 -5.05
CA PRO A 35 -4.87 2.07 -5.59
C PRO A 35 -4.76 2.41 -7.07
N GLY A 36 -3.59 2.92 -7.46
CA GLY A 36 -3.18 3.09 -8.86
C GLY A 36 -2.20 2.00 -9.25
N CYS A 37 -2.49 1.29 -10.35
CA CYS A 37 -1.65 0.20 -10.86
C CYS A 37 -1.28 0.45 -12.32
N THR A 38 -0.01 0.18 -12.66
CA THR A 38 0.49 0.19 -14.04
C THR A 38 1.08 -1.18 -14.36
N TYR A 39 0.47 -1.85 -15.32
CA TYR A 39 0.78 -3.24 -15.72
C TYR A 39 1.88 -3.25 -16.79
N CYS A 40 3.06 -2.78 -16.42
CA CYS A 40 4.29 -2.82 -17.20
C CYS A 40 5.26 -3.88 -16.64
N SER A 41 6.49 -3.92 -17.08
CA SER A 41 7.52 -4.78 -16.50
C SER A 41 8.79 -3.96 -16.23
N PRO A 42 9.20 -3.80 -14.97
CA PRO A 42 8.49 -4.20 -13.74
C PRO A 42 7.18 -3.42 -13.53
N GLU A 43 6.22 -4.02 -12.82
CA GLU A 43 4.94 -3.39 -12.48
C GLU A 43 5.12 -2.22 -11.51
N ILE A 44 4.13 -1.29 -11.49
CA ILE A 44 4.09 -0.19 -10.53
C ILE A 44 2.73 -0.20 -9.83
N ALA A 45 2.73 -0.06 -8.51
CA ALA A 45 1.53 0.09 -7.71
C ALA A 45 1.70 1.16 -6.63
N SER A 46 0.65 1.93 -6.37
CA SER A 46 0.69 2.98 -5.35
C SER A 46 -0.68 3.23 -4.74
N VAL A 47 -0.70 3.65 -3.48
CA VAL A 47 -1.89 4.14 -2.79
C VAL A 47 -1.49 5.18 -1.74
N GLY A 48 -2.33 6.19 -1.54
CA GLY A 48 -2.14 7.20 -0.52
C GLY A 48 -1.18 8.33 -0.90
N LEU A 49 -0.54 8.92 0.11
CA LEU A 49 0.33 10.09 -0.04
C LEU A 49 1.75 9.71 -0.44
N THR A 50 2.38 10.55 -1.26
CA THR A 50 3.85 10.56 -1.40
C THR A 50 4.49 11.26 -0.21
N GLU A 51 5.82 11.15 -0.03
CA GLU A 51 6.55 11.87 1.02
C GLU A 51 6.30 13.37 0.92
N GLU A 52 6.46 13.94 -0.29
CA GLU A 52 6.28 15.37 -0.52
C GLU A 52 4.87 15.82 -0.12
N LYS A 53 3.85 15.07 -0.54
CA LYS A 53 2.45 15.40 -0.20
C LYS A 53 2.14 15.23 1.28
N ALA A 54 2.76 14.28 1.96
CA ALA A 54 2.60 14.11 3.40
C ALA A 54 3.21 15.29 4.15
N ILE A 55 4.43 15.71 3.78
CA ILE A 55 5.11 16.88 4.35
C ILE A 55 4.32 18.17 4.06
N GLU A 56 3.86 18.38 2.82
CA GLU A 56 3.03 19.53 2.46
C GLU A 56 1.74 19.62 3.28
N LYS A 57 1.17 18.49 3.70
CA LYS A 57 0.01 18.43 4.60
C LYS A 57 0.36 18.60 6.08
N GLY A 58 1.64 18.76 6.41
CA GLY A 58 2.11 19.00 7.79
C GLY A 58 2.30 17.74 8.62
N TYR A 59 2.35 16.55 8.01
CA TYR A 59 2.70 15.34 8.73
C TYR A 59 4.19 15.31 9.06
N ASP A 60 4.52 14.87 10.28
CA ASP A 60 5.82 14.32 10.61
C ASP A 60 5.81 12.84 10.22
N ILE A 61 6.78 12.39 9.40
CA ILE A 61 6.69 11.09 8.74
C ILE A 61 7.82 10.14 9.12
N LYS A 62 7.48 8.85 9.15
CA LYS A 62 8.44 7.75 9.10
C LYS A 62 8.35 7.11 7.72
N VAL A 63 9.51 6.90 7.10
CA VAL A 63 9.61 6.30 5.77
C VAL A 63 10.46 5.05 5.89
N GLY A 64 9.99 3.96 5.30
CA GLY A 64 10.77 2.74 5.16
C GLY A 64 10.78 2.27 3.72
N LYS A 65 11.89 1.62 3.34
CA LYS A 65 12.10 1.12 1.99
C LYS A 65 12.83 -0.22 2.03
N PHE A 66 12.26 -1.21 1.34
CA PHE A 66 12.88 -2.52 1.21
C PHE A 66 13.07 -2.88 -0.26
N PRO A 67 14.31 -3.12 -0.73
CA PRO A 67 14.58 -3.49 -2.11
C PRO A 67 14.28 -4.98 -2.33
N PHE A 68 13.69 -5.35 -3.47
CA PHE A 68 13.46 -6.76 -3.80
C PHE A 68 14.76 -7.57 -3.99
N SER A 69 15.90 -6.91 -4.19
CA SER A 69 17.21 -7.56 -4.20
C SER A 69 17.56 -8.22 -2.85
N ALA A 70 16.94 -7.80 -1.75
CA ALA A 70 17.10 -8.44 -0.42
C ALA A 70 16.04 -9.51 -0.15
N SER A 71 15.01 -9.67 -1.02
CA SER A 71 13.98 -10.70 -0.85
C SER A 71 14.42 -12.06 -1.39
N GLY A 72 14.38 -13.09 -0.54
CA GLY A 72 14.69 -14.47 -0.95
C GLY A 72 13.75 -14.98 -2.05
N LYS A 73 12.46 -14.62 -2.01
CA LYS A 73 11.50 -14.98 -3.07
C LYS A 73 11.83 -14.31 -4.39
N ALA A 74 12.15 -13.02 -4.37
CA ALA A 74 12.51 -12.27 -5.58
C ALA A 74 13.79 -12.84 -6.21
N GLN A 75 14.80 -13.17 -5.41
CA GLN A 75 16.03 -13.81 -5.86
C GLN A 75 15.75 -15.19 -6.49
N ALA A 76 14.97 -16.03 -5.83
CA ALA A 76 14.62 -17.37 -6.34
C ALA A 76 13.84 -17.33 -7.64
N SER A 77 13.03 -16.30 -7.86
CA SER A 77 12.25 -16.13 -9.11
C SER A 77 13.02 -15.39 -10.21
N GLY A 78 14.21 -14.85 -9.93
CA GLY A 78 14.98 -14.02 -10.88
C GLY A 78 14.34 -12.65 -11.15
N LYS A 79 13.50 -12.15 -10.24
CA LYS A 79 12.72 -10.91 -10.36
C LYS A 79 13.01 -9.97 -9.19
N SER A 80 14.29 -9.63 -9.01
CA SER A 80 14.80 -8.87 -7.87
C SER A 80 14.87 -7.35 -8.10
N GLU A 81 14.35 -6.87 -9.21
CA GLU A 81 14.30 -5.43 -9.51
C GLU A 81 13.19 -4.73 -8.74
N GLY A 82 13.48 -3.52 -8.25
CA GLY A 82 12.50 -2.66 -7.61
C GLY A 82 12.53 -2.67 -6.09
N PHE A 83 11.46 -2.17 -5.49
CA PHE A 83 11.35 -1.96 -4.04
C PHE A 83 9.91 -1.77 -3.59
N VAL A 84 9.69 -1.92 -2.29
CA VAL A 84 8.52 -1.43 -1.56
C VAL A 84 8.94 -0.22 -0.73
N LYS A 85 8.14 0.85 -0.76
CA LYS A 85 8.32 2.06 0.07
C LYS A 85 7.03 2.37 0.79
N VAL A 86 7.10 2.56 2.10
CA VAL A 86 5.98 2.88 2.98
C VAL A 86 6.18 4.22 3.68
N ILE A 87 5.08 4.90 3.99
CA ILE A 87 5.06 6.20 4.63
C ILE A 87 4.04 6.16 5.76
N PHE A 88 4.46 6.43 6.98
CA PHE A 88 3.62 6.48 8.18
C PHE A 88 3.66 7.87 8.83
N ASP A 89 2.56 8.27 9.46
CA ASP A 89 2.57 9.38 10.41
C ASP A 89 3.40 8.99 11.64
N ALA A 90 4.38 9.82 12.00
CA ALA A 90 5.27 9.54 13.11
C ALA A 90 4.58 9.64 14.48
N LYS A 91 3.47 10.39 14.56
CA LYS A 91 2.78 10.67 15.81
C LYS A 91 1.78 9.59 16.19
N TYR A 92 0.95 9.18 15.24
CA TYR A 92 -0.14 8.22 15.48
C TYR A 92 0.07 6.86 14.83
N GLY A 93 1.09 6.74 13.96
CA GLY A 93 1.39 5.51 13.24
C GLY A 93 0.44 5.21 12.09
N GLU A 94 -0.37 6.19 11.65
CA GLU A 94 -1.28 6.01 10.50
C GLU A 94 -0.49 5.69 9.24
N TRP A 95 -0.96 4.72 8.47
CA TRP A 95 -0.36 4.37 7.19
C TRP A 95 -0.76 5.37 6.10
N LEU A 96 0.08 6.36 5.84
CA LEU A 96 -0.23 7.47 4.93
C LEU A 96 -0.12 7.10 3.46
N GLY A 97 0.81 6.22 3.09
CA GLY A 97 1.00 5.83 1.72
C GLY A 97 1.94 4.65 1.50
N CYS A 98 1.83 4.04 0.33
CA CYS A 98 2.73 2.99 -0.12
C CYS A 98 2.94 3.07 -1.63
N HIS A 99 4.18 2.87 -2.06
CA HIS A 99 4.61 2.94 -3.46
C HIS A 99 5.56 1.79 -3.75
N MET A 100 5.25 1.02 -4.77
CA MET A 100 5.96 -0.20 -5.12
C MET A 100 6.32 -0.20 -6.60
N ILE A 101 7.48 -0.75 -6.92
CA ILE A 101 7.87 -1.12 -8.28
C ILE A 101 8.52 -2.50 -8.24
N GLY A 102 8.06 -3.45 -9.05
CA GLY A 102 8.58 -4.82 -9.06
C GLY A 102 7.58 -5.82 -9.58
N GLU A 103 7.94 -7.09 -9.54
CA GLU A 103 7.07 -8.19 -9.95
C GLU A 103 5.92 -8.40 -8.96
N GLY A 104 4.68 -8.49 -9.46
CA GLY A 104 3.50 -8.80 -8.67
C GLY A 104 3.04 -7.70 -7.70
N VAL A 105 3.59 -6.48 -7.79
CA VAL A 105 3.23 -5.39 -6.87
C VAL A 105 1.80 -4.90 -7.06
N THR A 106 1.21 -5.13 -8.24
CA THR A 106 -0.19 -4.81 -8.51
C THR A 106 -1.17 -5.70 -7.74
N ASP A 107 -0.76 -6.92 -7.39
CA ASP A 107 -1.50 -7.82 -6.49
C ASP A 107 -1.21 -7.48 -5.01
N MET A 108 0.05 -7.20 -4.67
CA MET A 108 0.49 -6.90 -3.31
C MET A 108 -0.16 -5.63 -2.72
N ILE A 109 -0.49 -4.64 -3.55
CA ILE A 109 -1.04 -3.35 -3.08
C ILE A 109 -2.39 -3.51 -2.36
N ALA A 110 -3.12 -4.59 -2.60
CA ALA A 110 -4.41 -4.86 -1.96
C ALA A 110 -4.30 -4.99 -0.44
N GLU A 111 -3.21 -5.57 0.08
CA GLU A 111 -2.92 -5.65 1.51
C GLU A 111 -2.83 -4.24 2.13
N VAL A 112 -2.13 -3.34 1.47
CA VAL A 112 -1.97 -1.94 1.93
C VAL A 112 -3.30 -1.20 1.92
N VAL A 113 -4.10 -1.35 0.86
CA VAL A 113 -5.44 -0.74 0.75
C VAL A 113 -6.34 -1.19 1.90
N LEU A 114 -6.32 -2.50 2.22
CA LEU A 114 -7.09 -3.05 3.34
C LEU A 114 -6.56 -2.54 4.68
N GLY A 115 -5.24 -2.57 4.89
CA GLY A 115 -4.61 -2.07 6.11
C GLY A 115 -4.97 -0.60 6.37
N ARG A 116 -4.87 0.26 5.36
CA ARG A 116 -5.27 1.66 5.45
C ARG A 116 -6.77 1.84 5.73
N LYS A 117 -7.63 1.04 5.09
CA LYS A 117 -9.08 1.08 5.32
C LYS A 117 -9.47 0.72 6.77
N LEU A 118 -8.68 -0.15 7.40
CA LEU A 118 -8.85 -0.58 8.79
C LEU A 118 -8.08 0.30 9.79
N GLU A 119 -7.48 1.40 9.32
CA GLU A 119 -6.68 2.33 10.15
C GLU A 119 -5.52 1.60 10.87
N THR A 120 -4.95 0.58 10.22
CA THR A 120 -3.85 -0.22 10.75
C THR A 120 -2.60 0.63 10.90
N THR A 121 -1.92 0.49 12.04
CA THR A 121 -0.61 1.10 12.27
C THR A 121 0.53 0.15 11.85
N GLY A 122 1.75 0.69 11.74
CA GLY A 122 2.90 -0.14 11.39
C GLY A 122 3.17 -1.27 12.39
N HIS A 123 2.82 -1.09 13.67
CA HIS A 123 3.00 -2.14 14.67
C HIS A 123 2.14 -3.38 14.42
N GLU A 124 0.92 -3.23 13.94
CA GLU A 124 0.05 -4.35 13.59
C GLU A 124 0.60 -5.10 12.36
N VAL A 125 1.14 -4.38 11.37
CA VAL A 125 1.79 -4.98 10.20
C VAL A 125 3.01 -5.79 10.63
N LEU A 126 3.86 -5.25 11.52
CA LEU A 126 5.03 -5.96 12.06
C LEU A 126 4.68 -7.23 12.87
N LYS A 127 3.49 -7.28 13.46
CA LYS A 127 3.01 -8.46 14.19
C LYS A 127 2.20 -9.43 13.35
N ALA A 128 1.79 -9.02 12.14
CA ALA A 128 1.15 -9.90 11.19
C ALA A 128 2.15 -10.91 10.61
N ILE A 129 1.78 -12.19 10.60
CA ILE A 129 2.64 -13.25 10.07
C ILE A 129 2.48 -13.28 8.55
N HIS A 130 3.52 -12.89 7.83
CA HIS A 130 3.60 -13.03 6.37
C HIS A 130 4.07 -14.44 5.99
N PRO A 131 3.48 -15.06 4.98
CA PRO A 131 3.90 -16.40 4.54
C PRO A 131 5.29 -16.34 3.89
N HIS A 132 6.13 -17.35 4.17
CA HIS A 132 7.48 -17.49 3.62
C HIS A 132 7.55 -18.70 2.66
N PRO A 133 8.19 -18.60 1.46
CA PRO A 133 8.75 -17.38 0.86
C PRO A 133 7.71 -16.68 -0.05
N THR A 134 7.51 -15.38 0.12
CA THR A 134 6.61 -14.58 -0.72
C THR A 134 7.18 -13.21 -1.04
N MET A 135 6.59 -12.53 -2.06
CA MET A 135 6.91 -11.12 -2.33
C MET A 135 6.31 -10.19 -1.27
N SER A 136 5.21 -10.57 -0.62
CA SER A 136 4.52 -9.77 0.42
C SER A 136 5.37 -9.54 1.67
N GLU A 137 6.36 -10.41 1.95
CA GLU A 137 7.33 -10.17 3.03
C GLU A 137 8.05 -8.82 2.88
N ALA A 138 8.22 -8.34 1.65
CA ALA A 138 8.83 -7.03 1.39
C ALA A 138 8.00 -5.85 1.93
N VAL A 139 6.70 -6.01 2.11
CA VAL A 139 5.83 -5.01 2.75
C VAL A 139 6.18 -4.91 4.23
N MET A 140 6.22 -6.05 4.93
CA MET A 140 6.59 -6.11 6.35
C MET A 140 8.01 -5.57 6.58
N GLU A 141 8.97 -5.95 5.75
CA GLU A 141 10.37 -5.48 5.88
C GLU A 141 10.49 -3.96 5.62
N ALA A 142 9.73 -3.41 4.66
CA ALA A 142 9.68 -1.96 4.47
C ALA A 142 9.07 -1.25 5.69
N VAL A 143 8.05 -1.84 6.32
CA VAL A 143 7.49 -1.32 7.57
C VAL A 143 8.53 -1.42 8.69
N ALA A 144 9.25 -2.54 8.81
CA ALA A 144 10.32 -2.71 9.79
C ALA A 144 11.42 -1.64 9.61
N ASP A 145 11.81 -1.32 8.38
CA ASP A 145 12.77 -0.24 8.09
C ASP A 145 12.25 1.13 8.58
N ALA A 146 10.96 1.45 8.37
CA ALA A 146 10.38 2.70 8.86
C ALA A 146 10.42 2.86 10.38
N TYR A 147 10.48 1.74 11.12
CA TYR A 147 10.53 1.72 12.59
C TYR A 147 11.92 1.37 13.14
N GLY A 148 12.92 1.16 12.29
CA GLY A 148 14.28 0.79 12.70
C GLY A 148 14.40 -0.64 13.23
N GLU A 149 13.49 -1.53 12.81
CA GLU A 149 13.39 -2.93 13.24
C GLU A 149 13.70 -3.93 12.10
N VAL A 150 14.17 -3.44 10.93
CA VAL A 150 14.49 -4.29 9.78
C VAL A 150 15.61 -5.29 10.11
N ILE A 151 15.46 -6.54 9.63
CA ILE A 151 16.41 -7.63 9.91
C ILE A 151 17.16 -8.06 8.64
N HIS A 152 16.50 -8.03 7.50
CA HIS A 152 17.00 -8.64 6.26
C HIS A 152 17.53 -7.63 5.22
N LEU A 153 17.93 -6.44 5.66
CA LEU A 153 18.62 -5.44 4.80
C LEU A 153 20.12 -5.64 4.82
#